data_36cb793f350e3ab28321be9d286a47ff
#
_entry.id   36cb793f350e3ab28321be9d286a47ff
#
_cell.length_a   1.000
_cell.length_b   1.000
_cell.length_c   1.000
_cell.angle_alpha   90.00
_cell.angle_beta   90.00
_cell.angle_gamma   90.00
#
_symmetry.space_group_name_H-M   'P 1'
#
loop_
_entity.id
_entity.type
_entity.pdbx_description
1 polymer ?
#
loop_
_entity_poly.entity_id
_entity_poly.type
_entity_poly.pdbx_seq_one_letter_code
_entity_poly.pdbx_strand_id
1 'polypeptide(L)'
;MSSGVLEETQDCPVKTSVHALDLNLDNQVSIVQTKFANKVQFIITETGKTNVLFEVTRVQGKANLNTGKVGHIFETNCLIGLESEETLVAARILAEQLGASTPIVIGFGFKDTAKALHPSNIKSLVDFIKNL
;
A
#
# COMPACT_ATOMS: atom_id res chain seq x y z
N MET A 1 -32.11 -9.37 15.53
CA MET A 1 -31.43 -8.89 15.19
C MET A 1 -30.79 -8.62 14.66
N SER A 2 -30.98 -8.35 14.69
CA SER A 2 -30.40 -8.02 14.17
C SER A 2 -29.65 -7.31 14.03
N SER A 3 -30.12 -7.08 14.11
CA SER A 3 -29.32 -6.14 13.81
C SER A 3 -28.35 -5.83 14.75
N GLY A 4 -28.23 -6.44 15.70
CA GLY A 4 -27.19 -6.25 16.60
C GLY A 4 -25.87 -6.07 15.97
N VAL A 5 -25.82 -6.56 14.89
CA VAL A 5 -24.72 -6.36 14.06
C VAL A 5 -24.24 -4.95 13.95
N LEU A 6 -25.13 -4.00 13.99
CA LEU A 6 -24.77 -2.61 13.78
C LEU A 6 -23.99 -2.04 14.94
N GLU A 7 -24.27 -2.45 16.13
CA GLU A 7 -23.54 -1.95 17.27
C GLU A 7 -22.11 -2.45 17.26
N GLU A 8 -21.92 -3.66 16.83
CA GLU A 8 -20.58 -4.23 16.74
C GLU A 8 -19.72 -3.46 15.77
N THR A 9 -20.29 -3.00 14.67
CA THR A 9 -19.50 -2.25 13.70
C THR A 9 -19.10 -0.89 14.21
N GLN A 10 -19.82 -0.32 15.15
CA GLN A 10 -19.44 0.96 15.73
C GLN A 10 -18.11 0.87 16.48
N ASP A 11 -17.86 -0.26 17.10
CA ASP A 11 -16.65 -0.48 17.87
C ASP A 11 -15.57 -1.18 17.06
N CYS A 12 -15.83 -1.44 15.80
CA CYS A 12 -14.89 -2.12 14.94
C CYS A 12 -13.70 -1.20 14.64
N PRO A 13 -12.45 -1.66 14.86
CA PRO A 13 -11.27 -0.85 14.58
C PRO A 13 -10.92 -0.76 13.09
N VAL A 14 -11.72 -1.38 12.23
CA VAL A 14 -11.46 -1.40 10.79
C VAL A 14 -12.27 -0.32 10.10
N LYS A 15 -11.59 0.52 9.35
CA LYS A 15 -12.22 1.58 8.56
C LYS A 15 -11.76 1.46 7.12
N THR A 16 -12.70 1.43 6.18
CA THR A 16 -12.42 1.30 4.76
C THR A 16 -12.93 2.51 4.00
N SER A 17 -12.11 3.02 3.10
CA SER A 17 -12.49 4.07 2.17
C SER A 17 -12.05 3.70 0.76
N VAL A 18 -12.81 4.16 -0.24
CA VAL A 18 -12.54 3.89 -1.66
C VAL A 18 -12.36 5.20 -2.38
N HIS A 19 -11.30 5.29 -3.15
CA HIS A 19 -10.94 6.49 -3.91
C HIS A 19 -10.67 6.12 -5.35
N ALA A 20 -10.79 7.09 -6.24
CA ALA A 20 -10.53 6.89 -7.66
C ALA A 20 -9.45 7.86 -8.12
N LEU A 21 -8.57 7.40 -8.98
CA LEU A 21 -7.47 8.20 -9.52
C LEU A 21 -7.27 7.87 -10.98
N ASP A 22 -7.09 8.89 -11.81
CA ASP A 22 -6.79 8.72 -13.22
C ASP A 22 -5.27 8.79 -13.43
N LEU A 23 -4.70 7.70 -13.91
CA LEU A 23 -3.28 7.60 -14.24
C LEU A 23 -3.03 7.53 -15.74
N ASN A 24 -4.02 7.94 -16.56
CA ASN A 24 -3.96 7.86 -18.01
C ASN A 24 -3.79 6.42 -18.52
N LEU A 25 -4.40 5.48 -17.79
CA LEU A 25 -4.49 4.09 -18.20
C LEU A 25 -5.82 3.84 -18.91
N ASP A 26 -6.03 2.61 -19.40
CA ASP A 26 -7.28 2.25 -20.08
C ASP A 26 -8.49 2.43 -19.18
N ASN A 27 -8.32 2.17 -17.89
CA ASN A 27 -9.38 2.29 -16.90
C ASN A 27 -8.94 3.17 -15.74
N GLN A 28 -9.92 3.72 -15.04
CA GLN A 28 -9.66 4.46 -13.83
C GLN A 28 -9.12 3.51 -12.74
N VAL A 29 -8.19 4.01 -11.96
CA VAL A 29 -7.58 3.23 -10.87
C VAL A 29 -8.39 3.46 -9.59
N SER A 30 -8.75 2.37 -8.93
CA SER A 30 -9.40 2.41 -7.63
C SER A 30 -8.36 2.17 -6.54
N ILE A 31 -8.40 2.97 -5.50
CA ILE A 31 -7.52 2.83 -4.34
C ILE A 31 -8.41 2.57 -3.14
N VAL A 32 -8.32 1.36 -2.59
CA VAL A 32 -9.08 0.97 -1.41
C VAL A 32 -8.13 1.01 -0.21
N GLN A 33 -8.41 1.92 0.69
CA GLN A 33 -7.65 2.04 1.93
C GLN A 33 -8.42 1.40 3.07
N THR A 34 -7.80 0.46 3.77
CA THR A 34 -8.38 -0.17 4.94
C THR A 34 -7.44 0.04 6.13
N LYS A 35 -7.95 0.70 7.15
CA LYS A 35 -7.18 0.94 8.37
C LYS A 35 -7.58 -0.08 9.42
N PHE A 36 -6.64 -0.93 9.80
CA PHE A 36 -6.78 -1.86 10.92
C PHE A 36 -6.13 -1.24 12.15
N ALA A 37 -6.33 -1.84 13.30
CA ALA A 37 -5.75 -1.33 14.54
C ALA A 37 -4.21 -1.32 14.51
N ASN A 38 -3.59 -2.27 13.81
CA ASN A 38 -2.15 -2.47 13.84
C ASN A 38 -1.47 -2.38 12.47
N LYS A 39 -2.22 -2.05 11.42
CA LYS A 39 -1.66 -1.93 10.08
C LYS A 39 -2.61 -1.18 9.16
N VAL A 40 -2.10 -0.78 8.00
CA VAL A 40 -2.90 -0.14 6.96
C VAL A 40 -2.76 -0.94 5.67
N GLN A 41 -3.84 -1.12 4.95
CA GLN A 41 -3.84 -1.83 3.67
C GLN A 41 -4.30 -0.91 2.56
N PHE A 42 -3.55 -0.93 1.46
CA PHE A 42 -3.93 -0.25 0.22
C PHE A 42 -4.04 -1.27 -0.89
N ILE A 43 -5.18 -1.31 -1.55
CA ILE A 43 -5.36 -2.09 -2.78
C ILE A 43 -5.50 -1.09 -3.92
N ILE A 44 -4.57 -1.13 -4.84
CA ILE A 44 -4.48 -0.21 -5.97
C ILE A 44 -4.73 -1.02 -7.23
N THR A 45 -5.91 -0.86 -7.83
CA THR A 45 -6.31 -1.73 -8.92
C THR A 45 -7.01 -0.97 -10.04
N GLU A 46 -6.67 -1.36 -11.26
CA GLU A 46 -7.33 -0.93 -12.48
C GLU A 46 -8.41 -1.94 -12.89
N THR A 47 -8.19 -3.21 -12.57
CA THR A 47 -9.02 -4.33 -13.05
C THR A 47 -10.10 -4.77 -12.08
N GLY A 48 -10.09 -4.26 -10.87
CA GLY A 48 -10.95 -4.74 -9.78
C GLY A 48 -10.41 -5.99 -9.11
N LYS A 49 -9.24 -6.45 -9.51
CA LYS A 49 -8.60 -7.65 -8.94
C LYS A 49 -7.25 -7.27 -8.35
N THR A 50 -6.76 -8.12 -7.46
CA THR A 50 -5.43 -7.99 -6.88
C THR A 50 -4.56 -9.12 -7.40
N ASN A 51 -3.53 -8.78 -8.17
CA ASN A 51 -2.65 -9.77 -8.78
C ASN A 51 -1.46 -10.11 -7.89
N VAL A 52 -1.04 -9.15 -7.06
CA VAL A 52 0.09 -9.32 -6.15
C VAL A 52 -0.18 -8.52 -4.89
N LEU A 53 0.22 -9.07 -3.76
CA LEU A 53 0.01 -8.44 -2.45
C LEU A 53 1.31 -8.52 -1.65
N PHE A 54 1.77 -7.39 -1.13
CA PHE A 54 2.98 -7.29 -0.32
C PHE A 54 2.66 -6.80 1.08
N GLU A 55 3.44 -7.27 2.05
CA GLU A 55 3.51 -6.64 3.35
C GLU A 55 4.87 -5.96 3.48
N VAL A 56 4.88 -4.68 3.79
CA VAL A 56 6.11 -3.92 3.99
C VAL A 56 6.19 -3.51 5.45
N THR A 57 7.26 -3.92 6.08
CA THR A 57 7.50 -3.68 7.51
C THR A 57 8.74 -2.83 7.68
N ARG A 58 8.62 -1.79 8.51
CA ARG A 58 9.75 -0.95 8.86
C ARG A 58 10.48 -1.60 10.01
N VAL A 59 11.79 -1.87 9.82
CA VAL A 59 12.63 -2.43 10.86
C VAL A 59 13.78 -1.49 11.15
N GLN A 60 14.30 -1.56 12.37
CA GLN A 60 15.44 -0.75 12.75
C GLN A 60 16.70 -1.39 12.19
N GLY A 61 17.46 -0.63 11.41
CA GLY A 61 18.72 -1.08 10.88
C GLY A 61 19.85 -0.99 11.89
N LYS A 62 21.04 -1.45 11.48
CA LYS A 62 22.23 -1.33 12.32
C LYS A 62 22.70 0.13 12.35
N ALA A 63 23.29 0.51 13.48
CA ALA A 63 23.89 1.84 13.60
C ALA A 63 25.03 1.99 12.60
N ASN A 64 25.09 3.15 11.96
CA ASN A 64 26.20 3.48 11.07
C ASN A 64 27.44 3.76 11.91
N LEU A 65 28.51 3.02 11.64
CA LEU A 65 29.74 3.13 12.40
C LEU A 65 30.40 4.51 12.29
N ASN A 66 30.18 5.20 11.17
CA ASN A 66 30.79 6.50 10.94
C ASN A 66 30.00 7.65 11.55
N THR A 67 28.66 7.53 11.58
CA THR A 67 27.80 8.62 12.05
C THR A 67 27.13 8.32 13.38
N GLY A 68 27.11 7.05 13.82
CA GLY A 68 26.40 6.64 15.00
C GLY A 68 24.88 6.63 14.84
N LYS A 69 24.36 6.98 13.66
CA LYS A 69 22.94 7.04 13.43
C LYS A 69 22.40 5.66 13.07
N VAL A 70 21.20 5.37 13.56
CA VAL A 70 20.48 4.15 13.24
C VAL A 70 19.52 4.45 12.10
N GLY A 71 19.68 3.72 10.98
CA GLY A 71 18.79 3.86 9.84
C GLY A 71 17.55 3.00 10.00
N HIS A 72 16.58 3.24 9.15
CA HIS A 72 15.39 2.41 9.03
C HIS A 72 15.46 1.62 7.74
N ILE A 73 15.13 0.36 7.81
CA ILE A 73 15.10 -0.56 6.67
C ILE A 73 13.67 -1.05 6.51
N PHE A 74 13.23 -1.16 5.26
CA PHE A 74 11.92 -1.72 4.96
C PHE A 74 12.09 -3.14 4.43
N GLU A 75 11.48 -4.09 5.10
CA GLU A 75 11.40 -5.47 4.63
C GLU A 75 10.11 -5.67 3.88
N THR A 76 10.19 -6.25 2.69
CA THR A 76 9.06 -6.48 1.82
C THR A 76 8.85 -7.97 1.62
N ASN A 77 7.66 -8.47 1.97
CA ASN A 77 7.29 -9.86 1.81
C ASN A 77 6.11 -9.95 0.84
N CYS A 78 6.25 -10.78 -0.20
CA CYS A 78 5.15 -11.06 -1.10
C CYS A 78 4.23 -12.09 -0.46
N LEU A 79 2.99 -11.71 -0.18
CA LEU A 79 2.02 -12.58 0.47
C LEU A 79 1.24 -13.42 -0.54
N ILE A 80 0.91 -12.85 -1.69
CA ILE A 80 0.10 -13.50 -2.73
C ILE A 80 0.60 -13.03 -4.09
N GLY A 81 0.61 -13.95 -5.05
CA GLY A 81 0.89 -13.66 -6.45
C GLY A 81 2.37 -13.72 -6.79
N LEU A 82 2.68 -13.36 -8.03
CA LEU A 82 4.04 -13.32 -8.54
C LEU A 82 4.56 -11.90 -8.47
N GLU A 83 5.59 -11.71 -7.67
CA GLU A 83 6.23 -10.40 -7.61
C GLU A 83 7.03 -10.13 -8.88
N SER A 84 7.02 -8.88 -9.31
CA SER A 84 7.89 -8.38 -10.36
C SER A 84 8.73 -7.26 -9.77
N GLU A 85 9.79 -6.90 -10.48
CA GLU A 85 10.63 -5.80 -10.03
C GLU A 85 9.83 -4.51 -9.89
N GLU A 86 8.95 -4.24 -10.85
CA GLU A 86 8.12 -3.02 -10.84
C GLU A 86 7.20 -2.97 -9.63
N THR A 87 6.55 -4.08 -9.30
CA THR A 87 5.63 -4.10 -8.15
C THR A 87 6.40 -4.01 -6.83
N LEU A 88 7.52 -4.70 -6.73
CA LEU A 88 8.35 -4.67 -5.53
C LEU A 88 8.87 -3.26 -5.25
N VAL A 89 9.41 -2.60 -6.26
CA VAL A 89 9.92 -1.24 -6.14
C VAL A 89 8.81 -0.27 -5.80
N ALA A 90 7.66 -0.39 -6.45
CA ALA A 90 6.51 0.49 -6.19
C ALA A 90 6.01 0.35 -4.77
N ALA A 91 5.86 -0.88 -4.27
CA ALA A 91 5.42 -1.12 -2.91
C ALA A 91 6.38 -0.50 -1.89
N ARG A 92 7.67 -0.65 -2.14
CA ARG A 92 8.71 -0.12 -1.26
C ARG A 92 8.71 1.40 -1.26
N ILE A 93 8.62 2.03 -2.43
CA ILE A 93 8.60 3.49 -2.54
C ILE A 93 7.38 4.04 -1.81
N LEU A 94 6.21 3.45 -2.02
CA LEU A 94 4.99 3.88 -1.33
C LEU A 94 5.14 3.80 0.18
N ALA A 95 5.66 2.68 0.69
CA ALA A 95 5.86 2.51 2.13
C ALA A 95 6.85 3.52 2.70
N GLU A 96 7.96 3.75 2.01
CA GLU A 96 8.97 4.72 2.45
C GLU A 96 8.41 6.14 2.48
N GLN A 97 7.67 6.52 1.44
CA GLN A 97 7.11 7.86 1.34
C GLN A 97 5.98 8.11 2.34
N LEU A 98 5.23 7.08 2.68
CA LEU A 98 4.19 7.20 3.70
C LEU A 98 4.78 7.27 5.11
N GLY A 99 6.00 6.78 5.30
CA GLY A 99 6.71 6.90 6.57
C GLY A 99 6.01 6.22 7.74
N ALA A 100 5.18 5.22 7.47
CA ALA A 100 4.39 4.60 8.52
C ALA A 100 5.27 3.80 9.48
N SER A 101 4.95 3.88 10.77
CA SER A 101 5.61 3.08 11.80
C SER A 101 5.00 1.70 11.94
N THR A 102 3.80 1.50 11.39
CA THR A 102 3.09 0.21 11.41
C THR A 102 3.25 -0.48 10.06
N PRO A 103 3.07 -1.81 9.99
CA PRO A 103 3.12 -2.51 8.72
C PRO A 103 2.11 -1.97 7.71
N ILE A 104 2.51 -1.96 6.45
CA ILE A 104 1.64 -1.56 5.34
C ILE A 104 1.48 -2.75 4.42
N VAL A 105 0.24 -3.07 4.08
CA VAL A 105 -0.07 -4.10 3.09
C VAL A 105 -0.47 -3.38 1.82
N ILE A 106 0.19 -3.69 0.71
CA ILE A 106 -0.05 -3.03 -0.58
C ILE A 106 -0.29 -4.08 -1.65
N GLY A 107 -1.44 -3.97 -2.32
CA GLY A 107 -1.78 -4.85 -3.42
C GLY A 107 -1.94 -4.08 -4.72
N PHE A 108 -1.57 -4.71 -5.82
CA PHE A 108 -1.68 -4.13 -7.15
C PHE A 108 -2.47 -5.05 -8.09
N GLY A 109 -3.29 -4.45 -8.96
CA GLY A 109 -4.02 -5.18 -9.99
C GLY A 109 -4.13 -4.35 -11.26
N PHE A 110 -3.15 -4.45 -12.15
CA PHE A 110 -3.10 -3.71 -13.40
C PHE A 110 -3.08 -4.65 -14.60
N LYS A 111 -3.62 -4.18 -15.73
CA LYS A 111 -3.53 -4.91 -17.00
C LYS A 111 -2.10 -4.98 -17.49
N ASP A 112 -1.40 -3.86 -17.44
CA ASP A 112 0.00 -3.74 -17.83
C ASP A 112 0.74 -3.09 -16.66
N THR A 113 1.37 -3.92 -15.85
CA THR A 113 2.02 -3.47 -14.62
C THR A 113 3.17 -2.51 -14.90
N ALA A 114 3.98 -2.79 -15.90
CA ALA A 114 5.12 -1.94 -16.22
C ALA A 114 4.68 -0.54 -16.65
N LYS A 115 3.63 -0.46 -17.45
CA LYS A 115 3.08 0.83 -17.87
C LYS A 115 2.43 1.58 -16.69
N ALA A 116 1.66 0.86 -15.89
CA ALA A 116 0.94 1.45 -14.76
C ALA A 116 1.88 1.96 -13.68
N LEU A 117 2.99 1.28 -13.44
CA LEU A 117 3.95 1.64 -12.40
C LEU A 117 5.17 2.36 -12.96
N HIS A 118 5.00 3.08 -14.05
CA HIS A 118 6.00 4.02 -14.53
C HIS A 118 6.32 5.04 -13.42
N PRO A 119 7.57 5.52 -13.29
CA PRO A 119 7.94 6.46 -12.22
C PRO A 119 7.02 7.67 -12.05
N SER A 120 6.51 8.24 -13.15
CA SER A 120 5.57 9.36 -13.07
C SER A 120 4.26 8.95 -12.41
N ASN A 121 3.78 7.74 -12.65
CA ASN A 121 2.55 7.24 -12.05
C ASN A 121 2.77 6.89 -10.57
N ILE A 122 3.92 6.36 -10.23
CA ILE A 122 4.27 6.10 -8.83
C ILE A 122 4.26 7.41 -8.04
N LYS A 123 4.81 8.47 -8.60
CA LYS A 123 4.81 9.78 -7.97
C LYS A 123 3.38 10.28 -7.75
N SER A 124 2.52 10.13 -8.75
CA SER A 124 1.12 10.52 -8.64
C SER A 124 0.39 9.73 -7.56
N LEU A 125 0.66 8.43 -7.48
CA LEU A 125 0.11 7.57 -6.43
C LEU A 125 0.56 8.00 -5.04
N VAL A 126 1.85 8.27 -4.87
CA VAL A 126 2.40 8.73 -3.60
C VAL A 126 1.72 10.03 -3.17
N ASP A 127 1.67 11.01 -4.06
CA ASP A 127 1.08 12.31 -3.75
C ASP A 127 -0.40 12.18 -3.40
N PHE A 128 -1.13 11.34 -4.12
CA PHE A 128 -2.55 11.12 -3.87
C PHE A 128 -2.79 10.45 -2.51
N ILE A 129 -2.04 9.39 -2.22
CA ILE A 129 -2.21 8.63 -0.98
C ILE A 129 -1.78 9.45 0.24
N LYS A 130 -0.74 10.26 0.11
CA LYS A 130 -0.29 11.13 1.22
C LYS A 130 -1.33 12.17 1.60
N ASN A 131 -2.23 12.52 0.71
CA ASN A 131 -3.27 13.52 0.94
C ASN A 131 -4.62 12.89 1.31
N LEU A 132 -4.67 11.60 1.53
CA LEU A 132 -5.90 10.94 1.99
C LEU A 132 -6.17 11.17 3.54
#